data_7b5e4d6249d047e0f9e8d4504e9d6019
#
_entry.id   7b5e4d6249d047e0f9e8d4504e9d6019
#
_cell.length_a   1.000
_cell.length_b   1.000
_cell.length_c   1.000
_cell.angle_alpha   90.00
_cell.angle_beta   90.00
_cell.angle_gamma   90.00
#
_symmetry.space_group_name_H-M   'P 1'
#
loop_
_entity.id
_entity.type
_entity.pdbx_description
1 polymer ?
#
loop_
_entity_poly.entity_id
_entity_poly.type
_entity_poly.pdbx_seq_one_letter_code
_entity_poly.pdbx_strand_id
1 'polypeptide(L)'
;MALTMSGIEKAFNRNKVLKNVSFSLEKGEIHALIGENGAGKSTLMNILGGVLRPDAGEIALDGKPLVFSSPRDSMNAGIAFIHQELNLVNDLSIYENLFIGREEKQGPFLRREHMIEASRKVLSRMKVELDPRTMVRELDASYKQIIEIARALLMQATIIIMDEPTTSLTEVEIDRVFTLMRTLKSEGVSI
;
A
#
# COMPACT_ATOMS: atom_id res chain seq x y z
N MET A 1 -17.46 -2.41 4.02
CA MET A 1 -16.79 -2.49 2.73
C MET A 1 -16.04 -3.79 2.72
N ALA A 2 -16.37 -4.64 1.82
CA ALA A 2 -15.68 -5.91 1.64
C ALA A 2 -15.09 -5.93 0.23
N LEU A 3 -13.82 -6.28 0.12
CA LEU A 3 -13.19 -6.65 -1.14
C LEU A 3 -13.41 -8.15 -1.35
N THR A 4 -13.83 -8.54 -2.53
CA THR A 4 -13.94 -9.94 -2.92
C THR A 4 -13.24 -10.19 -4.25
N MET A 5 -12.56 -11.31 -4.33
CA MET A 5 -12.00 -11.87 -5.54
C MET A 5 -12.59 -13.29 -5.67
N SER A 6 -13.28 -13.58 -6.77
CA SER A 6 -13.99 -14.84 -6.94
C SER A 6 -13.57 -15.55 -8.22
N GLY A 7 -13.19 -16.81 -8.09
CA GLY A 7 -12.84 -17.66 -9.23
C GLY A 7 -11.62 -17.19 -10.02
N ILE A 8 -10.65 -16.53 -9.36
CA ILE A 8 -9.50 -15.95 -10.04
C ILE A 8 -8.61 -17.06 -10.64
N GLU A 9 -8.35 -16.92 -11.92
CA GLU A 9 -7.43 -17.77 -12.65
C GLU A 9 -6.30 -16.94 -13.26
N LYS A 10 -5.08 -17.49 -13.26
CA LYS A 10 -3.94 -16.91 -13.94
C LYS A 10 -2.97 -17.99 -14.39
N ALA A 11 -2.59 -17.92 -15.65
CA ALA A 11 -1.53 -18.75 -16.23
C ALA A 11 -0.41 -17.88 -16.81
N PHE A 12 0.80 -18.38 -16.73
CA PHE A 12 1.96 -17.85 -17.43
C PHE A 12 2.43 -18.93 -18.40
N ASN A 13 2.31 -18.65 -19.67
CA ASN A 13 2.50 -19.63 -20.75
C ASN A 13 1.60 -20.86 -20.54
N ARG A 14 2.19 -22.05 -20.27
CA ARG A 14 1.47 -23.30 -20.02
C ARG A 14 1.32 -23.60 -18.52
N ASN A 15 1.86 -22.78 -17.63
CA ASN A 15 1.81 -23.01 -16.19
C ASN A 15 0.66 -22.22 -15.55
N LYS A 16 -0.38 -22.91 -15.09
CA LYS A 16 -1.52 -22.32 -14.38
C LYS A 16 -1.16 -22.11 -12.92
N VAL A 17 -0.89 -20.85 -12.53
CA VAL A 17 -0.45 -20.44 -11.19
C VAL A 17 -1.63 -20.25 -10.25
N LEU A 18 -2.69 -19.59 -10.70
CA LEU A 18 -3.93 -19.48 -9.93
C LEU A 18 -5.01 -20.32 -10.59
N LYS A 19 -5.66 -21.17 -9.79
CA LYS A 19 -6.65 -22.15 -10.26
C LYS A 19 -7.94 -21.97 -9.46
N ASN A 20 -8.86 -21.13 -9.94
CA ASN A 20 -10.15 -20.85 -9.30
C ASN A 20 -10.00 -20.39 -7.83
N VAL A 21 -9.12 -19.39 -7.62
CA VAL A 21 -8.82 -18.87 -6.28
C VAL A 21 -9.86 -17.83 -5.88
N SER A 22 -10.38 -17.94 -4.67
CA SER A 22 -11.26 -16.94 -4.08
C SER A 22 -10.61 -16.35 -2.82
N PHE A 23 -10.81 -15.05 -2.62
CA PHE A 23 -10.27 -14.27 -1.51
C PHE A 23 -11.28 -13.21 -1.09
N SER A 24 -11.39 -12.94 0.20
CA SER A 24 -12.23 -11.86 0.72
C SER A 24 -11.50 -11.11 1.83
N LEU A 25 -11.79 -9.82 1.95
CA LEU A 25 -11.23 -8.92 2.95
C LEU A 25 -12.31 -8.00 3.47
N GLU A 26 -12.55 -8.03 4.77
CA GLU A 26 -13.51 -7.14 5.42
C GLU A 26 -12.93 -5.76 5.67
N LYS A 27 -13.81 -4.79 5.87
CA LYS A 27 -13.39 -3.43 6.23
C LYS A 27 -12.68 -3.40 7.59
N GLY A 28 -11.49 -2.79 7.62
CA GLY A 28 -10.71 -2.71 8.85
C GLY A 28 -10.22 -4.08 9.31
N GLU A 29 -9.98 -5.00 8.38
CA GLU A 29 -9.36 -6.29 8.66
C GLU A 29 -7.86 -6.22 8.38
N ILE A 30 -7.07 -6.87 9.25
CA ILE A 30 -5.68 -7.25 8.92
C ILE A 30 -5.73 -8.71 8.55
N HIS A 31 -5.49 -9.00 7.27
CA HIS A 31 -5.53 -10.34 6.70
C HIS A 31 -4.13 -10.79 6.27
N ALA A 32 -3.65 -11.90 6.81
CA ALA A 32 -2.37 -12.46 6.43
C ALA A 32 -2.55 -13.55 5.36
N LEU A 33 -1.94 -13.33 4.18
CA LEU A 33 -1.89 -14.32 3.11
C LEU A 33 -0.62 -15.16 3.26
N ILE A 34 -0.77 -16.39 3.72
CA ILE A 34 0.33 -17.30 4.02
C ILE A 34 0.35 -18.45 3.00
N GLY A 35 1.54 -18.93 2.63
CA GLY A 35 1.74 -20.06 1.74
C GLY A 35 3.20 -20.18 1.30
N GLU A 36 3.53 -21.34 0.71
CA GLU A 36 4.88 -21.61 0.21
C GLU A 36 5.32 -20.65 -0.89
N ASN A 37 6.63 -20.59 -1.14
CA ASN A 37 7.15 -19.84 -2.29
C ASN A 37 6.64 -20.48 -3.59
N GLY A 38 6.17 -19.62 -4.52
CA GLY A 38 5.54 -20.12 -5.75
C GLY A 38 4.05 -20.49 -5.64
N ALA A 39 3.43 -20.42 -4.46
CA ALA A 39 1.99 -20.70 -4.29
C ALA A 39 1.04 -19.71 -4.98
N GLY A 40 1.56 -18.63 -5.59
CA GLY A 40 0.76 -17.64 -6.29
C GLY A 40 0.36 -16.42 -5.48
N LYS A 41 0.86 -16.25 -4.24
CA LYS A 41 0.54 -15.09 -3.37
C LYS A 41 0.78 -13.76 -4.08
N SER A 42 2.01 -13.53 -4.55
CA SER A 42 2.37 -12.29 -5.25
C SER A 42 1.60 -12.13 -6.56
N THR A 43 1.26 -13.22 -7.25
CA THR A 43 0.41 -13.17 -8.45
C THR A 43 -0.98 -12.66 -8.12
N LEU A 44 -1.60 -13.17 -7.03
CA LEU A 44 -2.92 -12.71 -6.58
C LEU A 44 -2.89 -11.23 -6.17
N MET A 45 -1.87 -10.82 -5.40
CA MET A 45 -1.70 -9.44 -4.98
C MET A 45 -1.40 -8.50 -6.15
N ASN A 46 -0.61 -8.93 -7.13
CA ASN A 46 -0.35 -8.15 -8.36
C ASN A 46 -1.61 -7.98 -9.23
N ILE A 47 -2.52 -8.94 -9.21
CA ILE A 47 -3.83 -8.79 -9.85
C ILE A 47 -4.65 -7.72 -9.11
N LEU A 48 -4.69 -7.77 -7.79
CA LEU A 48 -5.38 -6.78 -6.97
C LEU A 48 -4.74 -5.38 -7.09
N GLY A 49 -3.42 -5.32 -7.19
CA GLY A 49 -2.67 -4.09 -7.42
C GLY A 49 -2.76 -3.53 -8.85
N GLY A 50 -3.45 -4.22 -9.77
CA GLY A 50 -3.61 -3.78 -11.16
C GLY A 50 -2.35 -3.93 -12.03
N VAL A 51 -1.33 -4.64 -11.55
CA VAL A 51 -0.09 -4.95 -12.29
C VAL A 51 -0.33 -6.08 -13.30
N LEU A 52 -1.16 -7.05 -12.92
CA LEU A 52 -1.53 -8.19 -13.74
C LEU A 52 -3.04 -8.22 -13.95
N ARG A 53 -3.48 -8.69 -15.11
CA ARG A 53 -4.89 -9.01 -15.36
C ARG A 53 -5.14 -10.49 -15.09
N PRO A 54 -6.24 -10.85 -14.42
CA PRO A 54 -6.65 -12.24 -14.32
C PRO A 54 -7.08 -12.76 -15.70
N ASP A 55 -6.96 -14.06 -15.92
CA ASP A 55 -7.43 -14.71 -17.14
C ASP A 55 -8.91 -15.08 -17.03
N ALA A 56 -9.40 -15.29 -15.79
CA ALA A 56 -10.80 -15.48 -15.44
C ALA A 56 -11.06 -15.05 -13.98
N GLY A 57 -12.32 -14.94 -13.62
CA GLY A 57 -12.77 -14.51 -12.29
C GLY A 57 -13.11 -13.03 -12.22
N GLU A 58 -13.57 -12.61 -11.07
CA GLU A 58 -14.08 -11.25 -10.83
C GLU A 58 -13.51 -10.66 -9.55
N ILE A 59 -13.31 -9.34 -9.57
CA ILE A 59 -12.93 -8.54 -8.39
C ILE A 59 -14.11 -7.59 -8.12
N ALA A 60 -14.54 -7.49 -6.88
CA ALA A 60 -15.55 -6.52 -6.49
C ALA A 60 -15.18 -5.83 -5.17
N LEU A 61 -15.55 -4.55 -5.05
CA LEU A 61 -15.41 -3.74 -3.85
C LEU A 61 -16.79 -3.20 -3.48
N ASP A 62 -17.30 -3.55 -2.29
CA ASP A 62 -18.66 -3.24 -1.85
C ASP A 62 -19.75 -3.74 -2.83
N GLY A 63 -19.52 -4.91 -3.41
CA GLY A 63 -20.42 -5.50 -4.41
C GLY A 63 -20.36 -4.82 -5.79
N LYS A 64 -19.51 -3.81 -5.98
CA LYS A 64 -19.32 -3.18 -7.29
C LYS A 64 -18.15 -3.85 -8.01
N PRO A 65 -18.37 -4.38 -9.22
CA PRO A 65 -17.30 -4.98 -10.01
C PRO A 65 -16.19 -3.98 -10.30
N LEU A 66 -14.95 -4.44 -10.17
CA LEU A 66 -13.74 -3.67 -10.48
C LEU A 66 -12.97 -4.37 -11.61
N VAL A 67 -12.50 -3.58 -12.56
CA VAL A 67 -11.61 -4.03 -13.62
C VAL A 67 -10.39 -3.12 -13.63
N PHE A 68 -9.24 -3.68 -13.36
CA PHE A 68 -7.98 -2.95 -13.38
C PHE A 68 -7.25 -3.18 -14.70
N SER A 69 -6.91 -2.09 -15.36
CA SER A 69 -6.09 -2.07 -16.58
C SER A 69 -4.67 -1.62 -16.30
N SER A 70 -4.47 -0.99 -15.14
CA SER A 70 -3.19 -0.44 -14.69
C SER A 70 -3.16 -0.33 -13.16
N PRO A 71 -1.98 -0.21 -12.53
CA PRO A 71 -1.85 0.09 -11.11
C PRO A 71 -2.57 1.38 -10.68
N ARG A 72 -2.69 2.34 -11.60
CA ARG A 72 -3.42 3.59 -11.36
C ARG A 72 -4.91 3.35 -11.10
N ASP A 73 -5.50 2.36 -11.76
CA ASP A 73 -6.92 2.04 -11.57
C ASP A 73 -7.16 1.46 -10.17
N SER A 74 -6.26 0.57 -9.71
CA SER A 74 -6.28 0.03 -8.34
C SER A 74 -6.11 1.15 -7.32
N MET A 75 -5.15 2.06 -7.53
CA MET A 75 -4.95 3.21 -6.66
C MET A 75 -6.18 4.13 -6.61
N ASN A 76 -6.83 4.38 -7.75
CA ASN A 76 -8.05 5.20 -7.82
C ASN A 76 -9.23 4.52 -7.11
N ALA A 77 -9.22 3.19 -7.01
CA ALA A 77 -10.18 2.43 -6.21
C ALA A 77 -9.85 2.41 -4.71
N GLY A 78 -8.78 3.10 -4.29
CA GLY A 78 -8.36 3.19 -2.90
C GLY A 78 -7.53 2.01 -2.43
N ILE A 79 -6.88 1.27 -3.34
CA ILE A 79 -5.99 0.15 -3.04
C ILE A 79 -4.56 0.59 -3.30
N ALA A 80 -3.72 0.59 -2.28
CA ALA A 80 -2.30 0.90 -2.39
C ALA A 80 -1.46 -0.37 -2.21
N PHE A 81 -0.38 -0.48 -2.99
CA PHE A 81 0.57 -1.57 -2.90
C PHE A 81 1.91 -1.04 -2.35
N ILE A 82 2.38 -1.62 -1.26
CA ILE A 82 3.69 -1.37 -0.67
C ILE A 82 4.55 -2.60 -0.94
N HIS A 83 5.56 -2.44 -1.78
CA HIS A 83 6.48 -3.50 -2.16
C HIS A 83 7.52 -3.77 -1.07
N GLN A 84 8.12 -4.94 -1.11
CA GLN A 84 9.22 -5.33 -0.23
C GLN A 84 10.41 -4.36 -0.35
N GLU A 85 10.76 -3.96 -1.58
CA GLU A 85 11.74 -2.89 -1.81
C GLU A 85 11.06 -1.53 -1.67
N LEU A 86 11.59 -0.71 -0.74
CA LEU A 86 11.04 0.62 -0.48
C LEU A 86 11.34 1.58 -1.64
N ASN A 87 10.28 2.16 -2.19
CA ASN A 87 10.37 3.11 -3.31
C ASN A 87 10.52 4.56 -2.80
N LEU A 88 11.52 4.80 -1.93
CA LEU A 88 11.83 6.11 -1.38
C LEU A 88 13.17 6.62 -1.92
N VAL A 89 13.22 7.91 -2.20
CA VAL A 89 14.45 8.59 -2.60
C VAL A 89 15.15 9.09 -1.34
N ASN A 90 16.30 8.50 -1.01
CA ASN A 90 17.03 8.78 0.22
C ASN A 90 17.48 10.25 0.35
N ASP A 91 17.81 10.90 -0.75
CA ASP A 91 18.28 12.29 -0.79
C ASP A 91 17.15 13.33 -0.89
N LEU A 92 15.91 12.91 -0.71
CA LEU A 92 14.76 13.79 -0.54
C LEU A 92 14.23 13.72 0.89
N SER A 93 13.59 14.80 1.32
CA SER A 93 12.89 14.86 2.60
C SER A 93 11.63 13.98 2.60
N ILE A 94 11.06 13.76 3.79
CA ILE A 94 9.81 13.01 3.96
C ILE A 94 8.70 13.62 3.10
N TYR A 95 8.46 14.96 3.21
CA TYR A 95 7.37 15.58 2.46
C TYR A 95 7.58 15.50 0.93
N GLU A 96 8.82 15.59 0.45
CA GLU A 96 9.10 15.43 -0.97
C GLU A 96 8.82 13.99 -1.44
N ASN A 97 9.20 12.98 -0.65
CA ASN A 97 8.87 11.58 -0.94
C ASN A 97 7.36 11.31 -0.93
N LEU A 98 6.63 11.92 0.00
CA LEU A 98 5.18 11.77 0.09
C LEU A 98 4.45 12.35 -1.13
N PHE A 99 5.00 13.39 -1.74
CA PHE A 99 4.40 14.10 -2.86
C PHE A 99 5.08 13.86 -4.21
N ILE A 100 6.07 12.97 -4.29
CA ILE A 100 6.80 12.70 -5.54
C ILE A 100 5.83 12.32 -6.67
N GLY A 101 5.95 13.02 -7.82
CA GLY A 101 5.06 12.85 -8.98
C GLY A 101 3.65 13.42 -8.81
N ARG A 102 3.37 14.10 -7.67
CA ARG A 102 2.09 14.74 -7.36
C ARG A 102 2.28 16.04 -6.58
N GLU A 103 3.38 16.72 -6.88
CA GLU A 103 3.72 17.98 -6.24
C GLU A 103 2.62 19.00 -6.45
N GLU A 104 2.21 19.64 -5.36
CA GLU A 104 1.23 20.72 -5.43
C GLU A 104 1.87 22.00 -5.94
N LYS A 105 1.23 22.61 -6.93
CA LYS A 105 1.74 23.82 -7.61
C LYS A 105 0.76 24.98 -7.50
N GLN A 106 1.32 26.18 -7.47
CA GLN A 106 0.60 27.44 -7.65
C GLN A 106 1.31 28.21 -8.75
N GLY A 107 0.78 28.13 -9.97
CA GLY A 107 1.50 28.59 -11.16
C GLY A 107 2.79 27.80 -11.35
N PRO A 108 3.95 28.46 -11.55
CA PRO A 108 5.24 27.78 -11.72
C PRO A 108 5.89 27.31 -10.41
N PHE A 109 5.34 27.67 -9.25
CA PHE A 109 5.97 27.42 -7.94
C PHE A 109 5.32 26.26 -7.21
N LEU A 110 6.15 25.50 -6.45
CA LEU A 110 5.69 24.45 -5.55
C LEU A 110 5.08 25.05 -4.27
N ARG A 111 3.95 24.52 -3.82
CA ARG A 111 3.31 24.88 -2.55
C ARG A 111 3.94 24.11 -1.38
N ARG A 112 5.23 24.35 -1.13
CA ARG A 112 6.02 23.59 -0.16
C ARG A 112 5.39 23.54 1.23
N GLU A 113 5.00 24.70 1.77
CA GLU A 113 4.40 24.75 3.12
C GLU A 113 3.09 23.97 3.22
N HIS A 114 2.30 23.95 2.16
CA HIS A 114 1.08 23.15 2.11
C HIS A 114 1.38 21.65 2.12
N MET A 115 2.35 21.20 1.32
CA MET A 115 2.81 19.81 1.29
C MET A 115 3.39 19.39 2.66
N ILE A 116 4.18 20.24 3.31
CA ILE A 116 4.73 20.01 4.64
C ILE A 116 3.61 19.88 5.68
N GLU A 117 2.62 20.75 5.65
CA GLU A 117 1.49 20.70 6.58
C GLU A 117 0.62 19.45 6.37
N ALA A 118 0.34 19.08 5.12
CA ALA A 118 -0.36 17.84 4.80
C ALA A 118 0.44 16.60 5.25
N SER A 119 1.76 16.62 5.09
CA SER A 119 2.65 15.57 5.61
C SER A 119 2.59 15.47 7.13
N ARG A 120 2.62 16.61 7.82
CA ARG A 120 2.51 16.65 9.29
C ARG A 120 1.17 16.08 9.76
N LYS A 121 0.07 16.40 9.07
CA LYS A 121 -1.26 15.87 9.41
C LYS A 121 -1.34 14.35 9.27
N VAL A 122 -0.83 13.78 8.18
CA VAL A 122 -0.86 12.33 8.00
C VAL A 122 0.02 11.61 9.03
N LEU A 123 1.22 12.12 9.31
CA LEU A 123 2.11 11.57 10.33
C LEU A 123 1.49 11.63 11.73
N SER A 124 0.87 12.77 12.09
CA SER A 124 0.15 12.93 13.35
C SER A 124 -1.03 11.98 13.48
N ARG A 125 -1.81 11.78 12.40
CA ARG A 125 -2.89 10.76 12.35
C ARG A 125 -2.35 9.36 12.66
N MET A 126 -1.16 9.04 12.16
CA MET A 126 -0.48 7.78 12.42
C MET A 126 0.19 7.72 13.79
N LYS A 127 0.12 8.78 14.60
CA LYS A 127 0.82 8.94 15.89
C LYS A 127 2.34 8.81 15.76
N VAL A 128 2.89 9.33 14.68
CA VAL A 128 4.31 9.32 14.36
C VAL A 128 4.87 10.73 14.49
N GLU A 129 5.85 10.89 15.37
CA GLU A 129 6.53 12.16 15.61
C GLU A 129 7.80 12.25 14.75
N LEU A 130 7.64 12.74 13.53
CA LEU A 130 8.72 13.04 12.59
C LEU A 130 8.51 14.43 11.99
N ASP A 131 9.60 15.20 11.85
CA ASP A 131 9.54 16.43 11.07
C ASP A 131 9.48 16.06 9.56
N PRO A 132 8.46 16.53 8.83
CA PRO A 132 8.38 16.30 7.38
C PRO A 132 9.60 16.77 6.58
N ARG A 133 10.44 17.63 7.13
CA ARG A 133 11.66 18.11 6.51
C ARG A 133 12.88 17.19 6.71
N THR A 134 12.76 16.17 7.57
CA THR A 134 13.82 15.17 7.78
C THR A 134 14.14 14.44 6.48
N MET A 135 15.41 14.23 6.20
CA MET A 135 15.85 13.47 5.02
C MET A 135 15.61 11.98 5.22
N VAL A 136 15.12 11.32 4.18
CA VAL A 136 14.78 9.88 4.27
C VAL A 136 16.00 9.01 4.57
N ARG A 137 17.22 9.41 4.17
CA ARG A 137 18.47 8.71 4.51
C ARG A 137 18.77 8.65 6.02
N GLU A 138 18.18 9.54 6.82
CA GLU A 138 18.36 9.61 8.28
C GLU A 138 17.43 8.65 9.04
N LEU A 139 16.46 8.04 8.34
CA LEU A 139 15.47 7.16 8.92
C LEU A 139 15.94 5.71 8.93
N ASP A 140 15.57 5.00 10.00
CA ASP A 140 15.68 3.54 10.04
C ASP A 140 14.67 2.87 9.09
N ALA A 141 14.79 1.54 8.91
CA ALA A 141 13.95 0.79 7.98
C ALA A 141 12.47 0.85 8.33
N SER A 142 12.11 0.82 9.62
CA SER A 142 10.72 0.89 10.05
C SER A 142 10.10 2.25 9.76
N TYR A 143 10.82 3.34 9.98
CA TYR A 143 10.32 4.67 9.61
C TYR A 143 10.18 4.84 8.10
N LYS A 144 11.09 4.28 7.31
CA LYS A 144 10.94 4.26 5.85
C LYS A 144 9.67 3.52 5.45
N GLN A 145 9.38 2.36 6.06
CA GLN A 145 8.13 1.64 5.85
C GLN A 145 6.90 2.48 6.23
N ILE A 146 6.98 3.20 7.35
CA ILE A 146 5.93 4.12 7.80
C ILE A 146 5.68 5.24 6.79
N ILE A 147 6.73 5.77 6.14
CA ILE A 147 6.58 6.81 5.10
C ILE A 147 5.87 6.25 3.86
N GLU A 148 6.13 5.01 3.46
CA GLU A 148 5.36 4.35 2.39
C GLU A 148 3.88 4.24 2.74
N ILE A 149 3.57 3.86 3.98
CA ILE A 149 2.18 3.80 4.47
C ILE A 149 1.56 5.21 4.49
N ALA A 150 2.29 6.23 4.96
CA ALA A 150 1.84 7.62 4.96
C ALA A 150 1.52 8.12 3.54
N ARG A 151 2.33 7.73 2.55
CA ARG A 151 2.10 8.04 1.14
C ARG A 151 0.80 7.41 0.64
N ALA A 152 0.54 6.14 0.98
CA ALA A 152 -0.72 5.47 0.65
C ALA A 152 -1.94 6.18 1.28
N LEU A 153 -1.84 6.61 2.54
CA LEU A 153 -2.91 7.32 3.23
C LEU A 153 -3.18 8.71 2.66
N LEU A 154 -2.15 9.45 2.23
CA LEU A 154 -2.31 10.71 1.51
C LEU A 154 -3.06 10.51 0.17
N MET A 155 -2.95 9.32 -0.42
CA MET A 155 -3.71 8.92 -1.60
C MET A 155 -5.11 8.39 -1.27
N GLN A 156 -5.55 8.54 -0.02
CA GLN A 156 -6.85 8.09 0.45
C GLN A 156 -7.06 6.57 0.32
N ALA A 157 -5.96 5.79 0.41
CA ALA A 157 -6.07 4.34 0.40
C ALA A 157 -6.90 3.85 1.59
N THR A 158 -7.84 2.96 1.29
CA THR A 158 -8.68 2.26 2.27
C THR A 158 -8.26 0.79 2.42
N ILE A 159 -7.48 0.29 1.46
CA ILE A 159 -6.86 -1.03 1.47
C ILE A 159 -5.37 -0.86 1.18
N ILE A 160 -4.53 -1.44 2.01
CA ILE A 160 -3.07 -1.42 1.85
C ILE A 160 -2.58 -2.86 1.72
N ILE A 161 -1.98 -3.19 0.59
CA ILE A 161 -1.29 -4.45 0.36
C ILE A 161 0.16 -4.26 0.78
N MET A 162 0.68 -5.14 1.63
CA MET A 162 2.07 -5.13 2.07
C MET A 162 2.73 -6.46 1.71
N ASP A 163 3.82 -6.41 0.96
CA ASP A 163 4.59 -7.60 0.59
C ASP A 163 5.78 -7.72 1.54
N GLU A 164 5.76 -8.76 2.38
CA GLU A 164 6.80 -9.08 3.38
C GLU A 164 7.29 -7.87 4.22
N PRO A 165 6.41 -7.13 4.91
CA PRO A 165 6.74 -5.85 5.52
C PRO A 165 7.73 -5.93 6.70
N THR A 166 8.17 -7.13 7.10
CA THR A 166 9.00 -7.35 8.30
C THR A 166 10.35 -7.99 8.02
N THR A 167 10.66 -8.34 6.78
CA THR A 167 11.82 -9.18 6.41
C THR A 167 13.17 -8.57 6.81
N SER A 168 13.28 -7.24 6.88
CA SER A 168 14.54 -6.54 7.20
C SER A 168 14.48 -5.76 8.52
N LEU A 169 13.49 -6.03 9.36
CA LEU A 169 13.24 -5.27 10.58
C LEU A 169 13.68 -6.03 11.83
N THR A 170 14.19 -5.32 12.81
CA THR A 170 14.41 -5.81 14.17
C THR A 170 13.07 -5.99 14.90
N GLU A 171 13.04 -6.73 16.01
CA GLU A 171 11.81 -6.96 16.79
C GLU A 171 11.13 -5.64 17.22
N VAL A 172 11.91 -4.66 17.66
CA VAL A 172 11.41 -3.33 18.06
C VAL A 172 10.77 -2.59 16.87
N GLU A 173 11.39 -2.69 15.70
CA GLU A 173 10.87 -2.09 14.45
C GLU A 173 9.59 -2.79 13.98
N ILE A 174 9.53 -4.11 14.10
CA ILE A 174 8.32 -4.91 13.82
C ILE A 174 7.16 -4.46 14.71
N ASP A 175 7.38 -4.32 16.01
CA ASP A 175 6.34 -3.87 16.95
C ASP A 175 5.82 -2.47 16.61
N ARG A 176 6.69 -1.59 16.15
CA ARG A 176 6.30 -0.24 15.68
C ARG A 176 5.37 -0.31 14.48
N VAL A 177 5.72 -1.10 13.47
CA VAL A 177 4.91 -1.28 12.26
C VAL A 177 3.57 -1.93 12.60
N PHE A 178 3.55 -2.97 13.43
CA PHE A 178 2.29 -3.61 13.84
C PHE A 178 1.41 -2.71 14.70
N THR A 179 1.98 -1.88 15.56
CA THR A 179 1.22 -0.89 16.33
C THR A 179 0.54 0.11 15.40
N LEU A 180 1.25 0.57 14.37
CA LEU A 180 0.66 1.42 13.34
C LEU A 180 -0.45 0.69 12.59
N MET A 181 -0.24 -0.55 12.14
CA MET A 181 -1.26 -1.34 11.44
C MET A 181 -2.54 -1.49 12.28
N ARG A 182 -2.41 -1.74 13.60
CA ARG A 182 -3.55 -1.80 14.52
C ARG A 182 -4.28 -0.46 14.63
N THR A 183 -3.55 0.65 14.65
CA THR A 183 -4.13 2.01 14.63
C THR A 183 -4.93 2.23 13.35
N LEU A 184 -4.37 1.94 12.19
CA LEU A 184 -5.05 2.09 10.91
C LEU A 184 -6.27 1.17 10.78
N LYS A 185 -6.17 -0.08 11.27
CA LYS A 185 -7.31 -0.98 11.37
C LYS A 185 -8.46 -0.34 12.15
N SER A 186 -8.18 0.26 13.30
CA SER A 186 -9.20 0.92 14.12
C SER A 186 -9.87 2.13 13.44
N GLU A 187 -9.19 2.71 12.46
CA GLU A 187 -9.72 3.78 11.59
C GLU A 187 -10.46 3.24 10.34
N GLY A 188 -10.55 1.92 10.21
CA GLY A 188 -11.26 1.25 9.12
C GLY A 188 -10.44 1.03 7.85
N VAL A 189 -9.11 1.18 7.93
CA VAL A 189 -8.19 0.79 6.84
C VAL A 189 -7.96 -0.71 6.91
N SER A 190 -8.14 -1.41 5.78
CA SER A 190 -7.88 -2.85 5.65
C SER A 190 -6.45 -3.10 5.19
N ILE A 191 -5.78 -4.15 5.68
CA ILE A 191 -4.36 -4.43 5.40
C ILE A 191 -4.21 -5.91 5.05
#